data_d9d6cdcad263dba6121152aaa164f1f2
#
_entry.id   d9d6cdcad263dba6121152aaa164f1f2
#
_cell.length_a   1.000
_cell.length_b   1.000
_cell.length_c   1.000
_cell.angle_alpha   90.00
_cell.angle_beta   90.00
_cell.angle_gamma   90.00
#
_symmetry.space_group_name_H-M   'P 1'
#
loop_
_entity.id
_entity.type
_entity.pdbx_description
1 polymer ?
#
loop_
_entity_poly.entity_id
_entity_poly.type
_entity_poly.pdbx_seq_one_letter_code
_entity_poly.pdbx_strand_id
1 'polypeptide(L)'
;DVVSFTGSTRAGREVARAAADGIKRVTQELGGKSANIILDDTADFGKAVFSGVLNCFGNSGQSCNAPTRMLVPKARMGEAIESAKAAAAKAVVGDPNSEGTSLGPVVSELQFNKINALIEAGIKEGAELIAGGPGRPDGLDKGYFIKPTVFANVTNDMTIAREEVFGPVLTIIGYEDDADAIAIANDTEYGLSGYISGEPAHAQQIALQIRTGMVHINGAPLDISAPFGGYKKSGNGREWGLEGFEEYLETKAMMGAA
;
A
#
# COMPACT_ATOMS: atom_id res chain seq x y z
N ASP A 1 -15.26 10.79 24.62
CA ASP A 1 -15.98 9.53 24.47
C ASP A 1 -15.31 8.64 23.44
N VAL A 2 -14.89 9.18 22.28
CA VAL A 2 -14.15 8.47 21.23
C VAL A 2 -12.88 9.24 20.86
N VAL A 3 -11.83 8.53 20.47
CA VAL A 3 -10.60 9.08 19.87
C VAL A 3 -10.48 8.50 18.47
N SER A 4 -10.37 9.35 17.46
CA SER A 4 -10.04 8.95 16.10
C SER A 4 -8.59 9.35 15.79
N PHE A 5 -7.80 8.44 15.24
CA PHE A 5 -6.38 8.65 14.97
C PHE A 5 -5.95 8.03 13.66
N THR A 6 -5.26 8.81 12.84
CA THR A 6 -4.58 8.34 11.64
C THR A 6 -3.07 8.55 11.77
N GLY A 7 -2.27 7.52 11.50
CA GLY A 7 -0.82 7.60 11.58
C GLY A 7 -0.11 6.25 11.58
N SER A 8 1.13 6.21 12.10
CA SER A 8 1.88 4.96 12.14
C SER A 8 1.34 3.99 13.19
N THR A 9 1.51 2.68 12.97
CA THR A 9 1.14 1.63 13.94
C THR A 9 1.77 1.86 15.32
N ARG A 10 3.00 2.38 15.39
CA ARG A 10 3.65 2.73 16.66
C ARG A 10 2.88 3.82 17.40
N ALA A 11 2.57 4.91 16.70
CA ALA A 11 1.83 6.04 17.30
C ALA A 11 0.39 5.65 17.69
N GLY A 12 -0.29 4.85 16.86
CA GLY A 12 -1.63 4.33 17.17
C GLY A 12 -1.66 3.51 18.46
N ARG A 13 -0.65 2.67 18.69
CA ARG A 13 -0.52 1.94 19.97
C ARG A 13 -0.39 2.86 21.18
N GLU A 14 0.39 3.94 21.08
CA GLU A 14 0.53 4.92 22.18
C GLU A 14 -0.78 5.68 22.42
N VAL A 15 -1.49 6.07 21.36
CA VAL A 15 -2.81 6.70 21.46
C VAL A 15 -3.81 5.76 22.15
N ALA A 16 -3.86 4.48 21.76
CA ALA A 16 -4.76 3.51 22.38
C ALA A 16 -4.44 3.31 23.87
N ARG A 17 -3.15 3.23 24.24
CA ARG A 17 -2.72 3.14 25.64
C ARG A 17 -3.16 4.35 26.45
N ALA A 18 -2.94 5.57 25.93
CA ALA A 18 -3.33 6.80 26.59
C ALA A 18 -4.86 6.96 26.74
N ALA A 19 -5.64 6.37 25.81
CA ALA A 19 -7.09 6.41 25.87
C ALA A 19 -7.70 5.38 26.86
N ALA A 20 -6.95 4.34 27.20
CA ALA A 20 -7.43 3.20 27.99
C ALA A 20 -7.87 3.61 29.41
N ASP A 21 -7.13 4.48 30.09
CA ASP A 21 -7.47 4.93 31.45
C ASP A 21 -8.84 5.64 31.51
N GLY A 22 -9.23 6.30 30.41
CA GLY A 22 -10.54 6.96 30.28
C GLY A 22 -11.62 6.05 29.69
N ILE A 23 -11.34 4.77 29.43
CA ILE A 23 -12.26 3.80 28.81
C ILE A 23 -12.83 4.35 27.48
N LYS A 24 -12.03 5.09 26.72
CA LYS A 24 -12.44 5.68 25.44
C LYS A 24 -12.33 4.66 24.33
N ARG A 25 -13.33 4.62 23.44
CA ARG A 25 -13.19 3.91 22.17
C ARG A 25 -12.10 4.60 21.34
N VAL A 26 -11.33 3.82 20.60
CA VAL A 26 -10.29 4.34 19.73
C VAL A 26 -10.47 3.74 18.34
N THR A 27 -10.80 4.58 17.36
CA THR A 27 -10.78 4.23 15.95
C THR A 27 -9.42 4.59 15.36
N GLN A 28 -8.84 3.71 14.56
CA GLN A 28 -7.46 3.86 14.11
C GLN A 28 -7.33 3.51 12.63
N GLU A 29 -6.79 4.44 11.87
CA GLU A 29 -6.31 4.25 10.50
C GLU A 29 -4.78 4.30 10.50
N LEU A 30 -4.14 3.15 10.27
CA LEU A 30 -2.70 2.98 10.45
C LEU A 30 -2.04 2.56 9.13
N GLY A 31 -0.82 2.03 9.22
CA GLY A 31 -0.03 1.68 8.06
C GLY A 31 -0.58 0.53 7.21
N GLY A 32 0.04 0.33 6.06
CA GLY A 32 -0.31 -0.73 5.12
C GLY A 32 0.89 -1.30 4.36
N LYS A 33 0.71 -2.49 3.83
CA LYS A 33 1.61 -3.16 2.88
C LYS A 33 0.78 -3.89 1.83
N SER A 34 -0.05 -3.11 1.13
CA SER A 34 -1.11 -3.62 0.27
C SER A 34 -0.56 -4.44 -0.91
N ALA A 35 -1.19 -5.58 -1.15
CA ALA A 35 -0.89 -6.40 -2.31
C ALA A 35 -1.64 -5.86 -3.55
N ASN A 36 -0.97 -5.91 -4.71
CA ASN A 36 -1.54 -5.70 -6.03
C ASN A 36 -1.34 -6.99 -6.84
N ILE A 37 -2.37 -7.80 -6.94
CA ILE A 37 -2.33 -9.09 -7.63
C ILE A 37 -2.70 -8.86 -9.09
N ILE A 38 -1.77 -9.16 -9.99
CA ILE A 38 -2.01 -9.17 -11.43
C ILE A 38 -2.21 -10.62 -11.84
N LEU A 39 -3.45 -11.01 -12.12
CA LEU A 39 -3.80 -12.39 -12.51
C LEU A 39 -3.33 -12.69 -13.94
N ASP A 40 -3.12 -13.98 -14.23
CA ASP A 40 -2.64 -14.41 -15.55
C ASP A 40 -3.65 -14.12 -16.67
N ASP A 41 -4.93 -14.13 -16.35
CA ASP A 41 -6.03 -13.83 -17.26
C ASP A 41 -6.34 -12.33 -17.42
N THR A 42 -5.50 -11.46 -16.87
CA THR A 42 -5.60 -10.01 -17.07
C THR A 42 -5.52 -9.66 -18.55
N ALA A 43 -6.53 -8.97 -19.09
CA ALA A 43 -6.66 -8.68 -20.52
C ALA A 43 -5.46 -7.93 -21.12
N ASP A 44 -4.87 -7.00 -20.36
CA ASP A 44 -3.64 -6.27 -20.73
C ASP A 44 -2.70 -6.26 -19.52
N PHE A 45 -1.93 -7.32 -19.40
CA PHE A 45 -1.02 -7.54 -18.29
C PHE A 45 0.04 -6.43 -18.16
N GLY A 46 0.66 -6.06 -19.27
CA GLY A 46 1.68 -5.01 -19.28
C GLY A 46 1.13 -3.67 -18.80
N LYS A 47 -0.08 -3.30 -19.23
CA LYS A 47 -0.76 -2.09 -18.78
C LYS A 47 -1.13 -2.17 -17.30
N ALA A 48 -1.58 -3.32 -16.81
CA ALA A 48 -1.92 -3.51 -15.40
C ALA A 48 -0.68 -3.33 -14.50
N VAL A 49 0.45 -3.93 -14.89
CA VAL A 49 1.74 -3.73 -14.20
C VAL A 49 2.16 -2.26 -14.25
N PHE A 50 2.16 -1.64 -15.45
CA PHE A 50 2.54 -0.24 -15.63
C PHE A 50 1.72 0.70 -14.73
N SER A 51 0.39 0.54 -14.74
CA SER A 51 -0.53 1.33 -13.91
C SER A 51 -0.33 1.08 -12.43
N GLY A 52 -0.06 -0.17 -12.03
CA GLY A 52 0.22 -0.54 -10.65
C GLY A 52 1.48 0.12 -10.09
N VAL A 53 2.54 0.24 -10.90
CA VAL A 53 3.76 0.97 -10.53
C VAL A 53 3.46 2.45 -10.29
N LEU A 54 2.76 3.12 -11.23
CA LEU A 54 2.41 4.53 -11.08
C LEU A 54 1.48 4.78 -9.89
N ASN A 55 0.54 3.86 -9.62
CA ASN A 55 -0.33 3.94 -8.45
C ASN A 55 0.49 3.82 -7.14
N CYS A 56 1.47 2.91 -7.07
CA CYS A 56 2.39 2.83 -5.94
C CYS A 56 3.18 4.13 -5.72
N PHE A 57 3.55 4.82 -6.80
CA PHE A 57 4.34 6.04 -6.73
C PHE A 57 3.50 7.29 -6.45
N GLY A 58 2.18 7.22 -6.57
CA GLY A 58 1.27 8.33 -6.26
C GLY A 58 1.59 8.97 -4.92
N ASN A 59 1.52 10.31 -4.82
CA ASN A 59 1.90 11.08 -3.63
C ASN A 59 3.32 10.74 -3.11
N SER A 60 4.26 10.43 -4.01
CA SER A 60 5.62 9.96 -3.67
C SER A 60 5.61 8.70 -2.77
N GLY A 61 4.61 7.82 -2.95
CA GLY A 61 4.43 6.59 -2.16
C GLY A 61 4.01 6.80 -0.70
N GLN A 62 3.67 8.02 -0.31
CA GLN A 62 3.26 8.38 1.05
C GLN A 62 1.75 8.23 1.23
N SER A 63 1.25 7.01 1.04
CA SER A 63 -0.16 6.66 1.19
C SER A 63 -0.27 5.30 1.90
N CYS A 64 -1.09 5.24 2.94
CA CYS A 64 -1.27 4.03 3.75
C CYS A 64 -1.83 2.85 2.94
N ASN A 65 -2.63 3.13 1.90
CA ASN A 65 -3.22 2.14 1.00
C ASN A 65 -2.38 1.87 -0.25
N ALA A 66 -1.20 2.48 -0.43
CA ALA A 66 -0.37 2.29 -1.63
C ALA A 66 -0.09 0.80 -1.92
N PRO A 67 -0.27 0.34 -3.18
CA PRO A 67 -0.06 -1.06 -3.60
C PRO A 67 1.44 -1.38 -3.75
N THR A 68 2.15 -1.49 -2.64
CA THR A 68 3.62 -1.58 -2.60
C THR A 68 4.18 -2.98 -2.80
N ARG A 69 3.34 -4.03 -2.74
CA ARG A 69 3.71 -5.41 -3.11
C ARG A 69 2.92 -5.83 -4.35
N MET A 70 3.56 -5.86 -5.51
CA MET A 70 2.95 -6.38 -6.73
C MET A 70 3.21 -7.88 -6.83
N LEU A 71 2.14 -8.67 -6.96
CA LEU A 71 2.20 -10.11 -7.12
C LEU A 71 1.89 -10.46 -8.57
N VAL A 72 2.79 -11.20 -9.22
CA VAL A 72 2.66 -11.58 -10.64
C VAL A 72 2.91 -13.07 -10.83
N PRO A 73 2.31 -13.73 -11.83
CA PRO A 73 2.67 -15.10 -12.16
C PRO A 73 4.19 -15.22 -12.40
N LYS A 74 4.87 -16.18 -11.79
CA LYS A 74 6.32 -16.38 -11.98
C LYS A 74 6.70 -16.52 -13.43
N ALA A 75 5.88 -17.18 -14.24
CA ALA A 75 6.09 -17.34 -15.67
C ALA A 75 6.10 -16.02 -16.46
N ARG A 76 5.49 -14.96 -15.90
CA ARG A 76 5.40 -13.63 -16.52
C ARG A 76 6.29 -12.57 -15.84
N MET A 77 7.19 -12.98 -14.96
CA MET A 77 8.09 -12.05 -14.25
C MET A 77 8.91 -11.17 -15.21
N GLY A 78 9.43 -11.73 -16.30
CA GLY A 78 10.19 -10.96 -17.30
C GLY A 78 9.35 -9.86 -17.96
N GLU A 79 8.10 -10.13 -18.32
CA GLU A 79 7.17 -9.14 -18.86
C GLU A 79 6.83 -8.05 -17.82
N ALA A 80 6.64 -8.46 -16.56
CA ALA A 80 6.41 -7.53 -15.45
C ALA A 80 7.60 -6.59 -15.24
N ILE A 81 8.83 -7.10 -15.28
CA ILE A 81 10.05 -6.31 -15.13
C ILE A 81 10.13 -5.24 -16.22
N GLU A 82 9.92 -5.59 -17.49
CA GLU A 82 10.01 -4.63 -18.59
C GLU A 82 8.93 -3.55 -18.50
N SER A 83 7.69 -3.93 -18.16
CA SER A 83 6.59 -2.98 -17.97
C SER A 83 6.85 -2.07 -16.77
N ALA A 84 7.40 -2.60 -15.68
CA ALA A 84 7.72 -1.83 -14.47
C ALA A 84 8.87 -0.83 -14.70
N LYS A 85 9.92 -1.22 -15.44
CA LYS A 85 10.99 -0.30 -15.87
C LYS A 85 10.45 0.84 -16.70
N ALA A 86 9.57 0.54 -17.67
CA ALA A 86 8.95 1.55 -18.52
C ALA A 86 8.09 2.53 -17.71
N ALA A 87 7.36 2.05 -16.70
CA ALA A 87 6.57 2.88 -15.80
C ALA A 87 7.46 3.77 -14.91
N ALA A 88 8.50 3.19 -14.31
CA ALA A 88 9.43 3.93 -13.47
C ALA A 88 10.14 5.06 -14.23
N ALA A 89 10.48 4.83 -15.51
CA ALA A 89 11.09 5.83 -16.39
C ALA A 89 10.15 7.00 -16.74
N LYS A 90 8.82 6.86 -16.53
CA LYS A 90 7.85 7.94 -16.72
C LYS A 90 7.66 8.83 -15.49
N ALA A 91 8.12 8.37 -14.34
CA ALA A 91 7.98 9.11 -13.09
C ALA A 91 9.01 10.25 -13.04
N VAL A 92 8.52 11.48 -13.09
CA VAL A 92 9.33 12.70 -13.05
C VAL A 92 9.40 13.22 -11.63
N VAL A 93 10.59 13.18 -11.02
CA VAL A 93 10.83 13.72 -9.69
C VAL A 93 11.31 15.17 -9.78
N GLY A 94 10.68 16.06 -9.03
CA GLY A 94 11.06 17.48 -9.07
C GLY A 94 10.25 18.39 -8.16
N ASP A 95 10.36 19.68 -8.39
CA ASP A 95 9.56 20.70 -7.70
C ASP A 95 8.06 20.44 -7.98
N PRO A 96 7.24 20.22 -6.93
CA PRO A 96 5.80 19.96 -7.11
C PRO A 96 5.04 21.11 -7.75
N ASN A 97 5.60 22.34 -7.79
CA ASN A 97 5.01 23.47 -8.50
C ASN A 97 5.39 23.53 -9.99
N SER A 98 6.31 22.67 -10.43
CA SER A 98 6.71 22.63 -11.84
C SER A 98 5.78 21.75 -12.65
N GLU A 99 5.41 22.22 -13.85
CA GLU A 99 4.62 21.45 -14.80
C GLU A 99 5.36 20.16 -15.21
N GLY A 100 4.65 19.03 -15.23
CA GLY A 100 5.20 17.72 -15.58
C GLY A 100 5.83 16.96 -14.42
N THR A 101 6.03 17.55 -13.24
CA THR A 101 6.44 16.81 -12.03
C THR A 101 5.33 15.87 -11.58
N SER A 102 5.67 14.59 -11.38
CA SER A 102 4.75 13.59 -10.86
C SER A 102 5.05 13.20 -9.40
N LEU A 103 6.30 13.34 -8.97
CA LEU A 103 6.75 13.03 -7.60
C LEU A 103 7.48 14.22 -6.99
N GLY A 104 6.94 14.73 -5.90
CA GLY A 104 7.59 15.73 -5.04
C GLY A 104 8.51 15.07 -4.00
N PRO A 105 9.01 15.86 -3.03
CA PRO A 105 9.83 15.35 -1.94
C PRO A 105 8.97 14.57 -0.93
N VAL A 106 9.61 13.69 -0.15
CA VAL A 106 8.97 13.11 1.04
C VAL A 106 8.99 14.11 2.19
N VAL A 107 8.16 13.85 3.21
CA VAL A 107 7.77 14.83 4.24
C VAL A 107 8.93 15.33 5.10
N SER A 108 10.01 14.57 5.29
CA SER A 108 11.09 14.93 6.22
C SER A 108 12.39 14.18 5.95
N GLU A 109 13.48 14.66 6.56
CA GLU A 109 14.78 13.98 6.55
C GLU A 109 14.71 12.60 7.21
N LEU A 110 13.97 12.46 8.30
CA LEU A 110 13.76 11.18 8.97
C LEU A 110 13.15 10.15 8.00
N GLN A 111 12.13 10.57 7.25
CA GLN A 111 11.47 9.69 6.27
C GLN A 111 12.39 9.39 5.08
N PHE A 112 13.13 10.39 4.59
CA PHE A 112 14.12 10.21 3.54
C PHE A 112 15.18 9.15 3.95
N ASN A 113 15.73 9.26 5.15
CA ASN A 113 16.74 8.34 5.67
C ASN A 113 16.15 6.93 5.87
N LYS A 114 14.93 6.82 6.41
CA LYS A 114 14.22 5.53 6.57
C LYS A 114 14.05 4.82 5.22
N ILE A 115 13.58 5.54 4.20
CA ILE A 115 13.36 4.96 2.87
C ILE A 115 14.67 4.45 2.28
N ASN A 116 15.74 5.26 2.31
CA ASN A 116 17.05 4.84 1.80
C ASN A 116 17.60 3.62 2.54
N ALA A 117 17.48 3.58 3.87
CA ALA A 117 17.92 2.42 4.65
C ALA A 117 17.16 1.14 4.28
N LEU A 118 15.85 1.23 4.00
CA LEU A 118 15.05 0.09 3.54
C LEU A 118 15.39 -0.34 2.12
N ILE A 119 15.70 0.60 1.22
CA ILE A 119 16.18 0.28 -0.14
C ILE A 119 17.54 -0.47 -0.04
N GLU A 120 18.47 0.01 0.79
CA GLU A 120 19.75 -0.66 1.02
C GLU A 120 19.60 -2.05 1.64
N ALA A 121 18.65 -2.21 2.57
CA ALA A 121 18.32 -3.53 3.14
C ALA A 121 17.83 -4.50 2.06
N GLY A 122 16.91 -4.07 1.18
CA GLY A 122 16.43 -4.89 0.06
C GLY A 122 17.57 -5.34 -0.86
N ILE A 123 18.48 -4.44 -1.22
CA ILE A 123 19.67 -4.77 -2.02
C ILE A 123 20.54 -5.81 -1.29
N LYS A 124 20.80 -5.59 0.00
CA LYS A 124 21.63 -6.48 0.82
C LYS A 124 21.01 -7.87 0.99
N GLU A 125 19.70 -7.96 1.06
CA GLU A 125 18.96 -9.22 1.17
C GLU A 125 18.82 -9.96 -0.18
N GLY A 126 19.30 -9.36 -1.28
CA GLY A 126 19.36 -9.99 -2.60
C GLY A 126 18.16 -9.70 -3.50
N ALA A 127 17.31 -8.74 -3.16
CA ALA A 127 16.26 -8.27 -4.07
C ALA A 127 16.89 -7.64 -5.33
N GLU A 128 16.38 -7.95 -6.50
CA GLU A 128 16.88 -7.42 -7.77
C GLU A 128 16.40 -5.98 -7.97
N LEU A 129 17.32 -5.01 -7.86
CA LEU A 129 17.02 -3.61 -8.14
C LEU A 129 16.92 -3.39 -9.66
N ILE A 130 15.71 -3.11 -10.17
CA ILE A 130 15.46 -2.92 -11.61
C ILE A 130 15.28 -1.46 -12.02
N ALA A 131 15.00 -0.57 -11.06
CA ALA A 131 14.91 0.88 -11.28
C ALA A 131 15.18 1.65 -9.97
N GLY A 132 15.68 2.88 -10.08
CA GLY A 132 15.90 3.76 -8.93
C GLY A 132 17.12 3.41 -8.10
N GLY A 133 16.91 3.13 -6.81
CA GLY A 133 17.96 2.83 -5.84
C GLY A 133 18.16 3.95 -4.81
N PRO A 134 19.14 3.80 -3.89
CA PRO A 134 19.35 4.76 -2.80
C PRO A 134 19.84 6.13 -3.31
N GLY A 135 19.71 7.12 -2.45
CA GLY A 135 20.16 8.50 -2.70
C GLY A 135 19.11 9.37 -3.40
N ARG A 136 19.55 10.58 -3.74
CA ARG A 136 18.71 11.56 -4.46
C ARG A 136 18.75 11.33 -5.96
N PRO A 137 17.70 11.74 -6.70
CA PRO A 137 17.79 11.86 -8.15
C PRO A 137 18.87 12.85 -8.58
N ASP A 138 19.47 12.63 -9.75
CA ASP A 138 20.49 13.50 -10.30
C ASP A 138 19.95 14.93 -10.49
N GLY A 139 20.76 15.93 -10.14
CA GLY A 139 20.38 17.33 -10.21
C GLY A 139 19.49 17.86 -9.08
N LEU A 140 19.14 17.01 -8.10
CA LEU A 140 18.35 17.39 -6.92
C LEU A 140 19.19 17.28 -5.65
N ASP A 141 20.17 18.16 -5.48
CA ASP A 141 21.14 18.12 -4.38
C ASP A 141 20.52 18.53 -3.02
N LYS A 142 19.38 19.23 -3.05
CA LYS A 142 18.67 19.70 -1.85
C LYS A 142 17.27 19.11 -1.78
N GLY A 143 16.72 19.05 -0.56
CA GLY A 143 15.38 18.49 -0.31
C GLY A 143 15.40 16.96 -0.14
N TYR A 144 14.24 16.41 0.15
CA TYR A 144 14.08 15.00 0.52
C TYR A 144 13.49 14.18 -0.65
N PHE A 145 14.10 14.34 -1.83
CA PHE A 145 13.67 13.65 -3.05
C PHE A 145 14.19 12.21 -3.08
N ILE A 146 13.32 11.27 -3.40
CA ILE A 146 13.62 9.84 -3.51
C ILE A 146 13.52 9.41 -4.97
N LYS A 147 14.42 8.56 -5.43
CA LYS A 147 14.33 7.91 -6.74
C LYS A 147 13.15 6.93 -6.75
N PRO A 148 12.25 6.99 -7.75
CA PRO A 148 11.25 5.94 -7.94
C PRO A 148 11.94 4.60 -8.07
N THR A 149 11.70 3.70 -7.11
CA THR A 149 12.50 2.50 -6.94
C THR A 149 11.62 1.26 -7.13
N VAL A 150 12.09 0.30 -7.92
CA VAL A 150 11.42 -0.98 -8.14
C VAL A 150 12.40 -2.12 -7.91
N PHE A 151 11.96 -3.09 -7.11
CA PHE A 151 12.63 -4.36 -6.93
C PHE A 151 11.83 -5.48 -7.58
N ALA A 152 12.52 -6.42 -8.23
CA ALA A 152 11.95 -7.65 -8.76
C ALA A 152 12.54 -8.88 -8.04
N ASN A 153 11.96 -10.05 -8.29
CA ASN A 153 12.39 -11.31 -7.70
C ASN A 153 12.51 -11.25 -6.16
N VAL A 154 11.62 -10.46 -5.54
CA VAL A 154 11.54 -10.31 -4.09
C VAL A 154 10.82 -11.51 -3.49
N THR A 155 11.30 -12.01 -2.36
CA THR A 155 10.55 -12.98 -1.55
C THR A 155 9.78 -12.28 -0.44
N ASN A 156 8.66 -12.85 0.00
CA ASN A 156 7.75 -12.17 0.93
C ASN A 156 8.33 -12.01 2.35
N ASP A 157 9.41 -12.72 2.70
CA ASP A 157 10.14 -12.63 3.97
C ASP A 157 11.20 -11.52 4.01
N MET A 158 11.60 -10.98 2.85
CA MET A 158 12.55 -9.86 2.80
C MET A 158 12.01 -8.62 3.52
N THR A 159 12.87 -7.88 4.18
CA THR A 159 12.52 -6.65 4.93
C THR A 159 11.76 -5.65 4.06
N ILE A 160 12.19 -5.47 2.80
CA ILE A 160 11.55 -4.54 1.86
C ILE A 160 10.11 -4.95 1.49
N ALA A 161 9.75 -6.23 1.60
CA ALA A 161 8.39 -6.75 1.40
C ALA A 161 7.54 -6.69 2.67
N ARG A 162 8.15 -6.72 3.86
CA ARG A 162 7.46 -6.74 5.16
C ARG A 162 7.19 -5.35 5.73
N GLU A 163 8.18 -4.46 5.66
CA GLU A 163 8.10 -3.14 6.27
C GLU A 163 7.36 -2.13 5.39
N GLU A 164 6.54 -1.29 6.02
CA GLU A 164 5.95 -0.13 5.35
C GLU A 164 7.04 0.91 5.06
N VAL A 165 7.40 1.06 3.79
CA VAL A 165 8.43 2.03 3.35
C VAL A 165 7.91 3.46 3.46
N PHE A 166 6.66 3.68 3.05
CA PHE A 166 6.01 5.00 2.96
C PHE A 166 6.81 5.97 2.07
N GLY A 167 7.14 5.47 0.88
CA GLY A 167 7.95 6.13 -0.15
C GLY A 167 7.70 5.47 -1.51
N PRO A 168 8.23 6.03 -2.63
CA PRO A 168 8.00 5.54 -3.99
C PRO A 168 8.83 4.27 -4.26
N VAL A 169 8.52 3.18 -3.55
CA VAL A 169 9.25 1.91 -3.61
C VAL A 169 8.27 0.76 -3.78
N LEU A 170 8.39 0.05 -4.89
CA LEU A 170 7.60 -1.12 -5.24
C LEU A 170 8.44 -2.39 -5.18
N THR A 171 7.85 -3.48 -4.69
CA THR A 171 8.42 -4.84 -4.78
C THR A 171 7.55 -5.72 -5.67
N ILE A 172 8.18 -6.50 -6.57
CA ILE A 172 7.51 -7.48 -7.42
C ILE A 172 7.87 -8.87 -6.93
N ILE A 173 6.84 -9.64 -6.58
CA ILE A 173 6.92 -11.00 -6.03
C ILE A 173 6.25 -11.94 -7.01
N GLY A 174 6.91 -13.04 -7.36
CA GLY A 174 6.33 -14.06 -8.21
C GLY A 174 5.49 -15.06 -7.41
N TYR A 175 4.32 -15.42 -7.92
CA TYR A 175 3.49 -16.49 -7.38
C TYR A 175 3.32 -17.64 -8.38
N GLU A 176 3.02 -18.86 -7.87
CA GLU A 176 2.85 -20.07 -8.70
C GLU A 176 1.41 -20.21 -9.21
N ASP A 177 0.43 -20.01 -8.32
CA ASP A 177 -1.00 -20.16 -8.59
C ASP A 177 -1.82 -19.21 -7.71
N ASP A 178 -3.14 -19.21 -7.85
CA ASP A 178 -4.04 -18.36 -7.08
C ASP A 178 -3.94 -18.59 -5.57
N ALA A 179 -3.79 -19.84 -5.15
CA ALA A 179 -3.68 -20.17 -3.73
C ALA A 179 -2.39 -19.58 -3.13
N ASP A 180 -1.29 -19.63 -3.88
CA ASP A 180 -0.02 -19.01 -3.50
C ASP A 180 -0.13 -17.48 -3.50
N ALA A 181 -0.76 -16.88 -4.51
CA ALA A 181 -1.01 -15.43 -4.54
C ALA A 181 -1.81 -14.95 -3.33
N ILE A 182 -2.89 -15.67 -2.97
CA ILE A 182 -3.71 -15.37 -1.79
C ILE A 182 -2.90 -15.53 -0.51
N ALA A 183 -2.11 -16.61 -0.39
CA ALA A 183 -1.25 -16.85 0.77
C ALA A 183 -0.23 -15.72 0.95
N ILE A 184 0.51 -15.34 -0.10
CA ILE A 184 1.46 -14.23 -0.09
C ILE A 184 0.77 -12.90 0.24
N ALA A 185 -0.38 -12.61 -0.38
CA ALA A 185 -1.12 -11.38 -0.14
C ALA A 185 -1.52 -11.23 1.33
N ASN A 186 -1.98 -12.33 1.95
CA ASN A 186 -2.43 -12.37 3.33
C ASN A 186 -1.29 -12.46 4.37
N ASP A 187 -0.11 -12.94 3.97
CA ASP A 187 1.05 -13.06 4.84
C ASP A 187 1.76 -11.72 5.03
N THR A 188 1.13 -10.86 5.77
CA THR A 188 1.62 -9.57 6.26
C THR A 188 0.94 -9.24 7.58
N GLU A 189 1.56 -8.41 8.39
CA GLU A 189 0.96 -7.89 9.62
C GLU A 189 -0.14 -6.83 9.36
N TYR A 190 -0.26 -6.35 8.14
CA TYR A 190 -1.20 -5.32 7.70
C TYR A 190 -2.42 -5.92 6.99
N GLY A 191 -3.43 -5.09 6.76
CA GLY A 191 -4.63 -5.48 6.05
C GLY A 191 -5.52 -4.28 5.69
N LEU A 192 -4.93 -3.20 5.10
CA LEU A 192 -5.70 -2.01 4.73
C LEU A 192 -6.39 -2.20 3.38
N SER A 193 -5.63 -2.31 2.30
CA SER A 193 -6.16 -2.45 0.94
C SER A 193 -5.57 -3.67 0.21
N GLY A 194 -6.30 -4.14 -0.80
CA GLY A 194 -5.88 -5.05 -1.83
C GLY A 194 -6.28 -4.52 -3.20
N TYR A 195 -5.53 -4.89 -4.22
CA TYR A 195 -5.79 -4.54 -5.62
C TYR A 195 -5.67 -5.82 -6.44
N ILE A 196 -6.60 -6.02 -7.37
CA ILE A 196 -6.62 -7.23 -8.21
C ILE A 196 -6.95 -6.81 -9.64
N SER A 197 -6.13 -7.25 -10.59
CA SER A 197 -6.41 -7.12 -12.01
C SER A 197 -6.60 -8.51 -12.61
N GLY A 198 -7.68 -8.73 -13.35
CA GLY A 198 -8.01 -10.01 -13.94
C GLY A 198 -9.39 -10.06 -14.57
N GLU A 199 -9.80 -11.23 -15.02
CA GLU A 199 -11.18 -11.46 -15.44
C GLU A 199 -12.12 -11.13 -14.26
N PRO A 200 -13.22 -10.37 -14.46
CA PRO A 200 -14.01 -9.82 -13.36
C PRO A 200 -14.51 -10.86 -12.35
N ALA A 201 -15.06 -12.00 -12.80
CA ALA A 201 -15.57 -13.02 -11.90
C ALA A 201 -14.44 -13.73 -11.13
N HIS A 202 -13.31 -13.98 -11.79
CA HIS A 202 -12.12 -14.55 -11.16
C HIS A 202 -11.52 -13.59 -10.12
N ALA A 203 -11.32 -12.33 -10.49
CA ALA A 203 -10.81 -11.30 -9.56
C ALA A 203 -11.72 -11.15 -8.33
N GLN A 204 -13.04 -11.26 -8.49
CA GLN A 204 -13.99 -11.21 -7.38
C GLN A 204 -13.84 -12.42 -6.44
N GLN A 205 -13.62 -13.63 -6.99
CA GLN A 205 -13.39 -14.83 -6.18
C GLN A 205 -12.11 -14.72 -5.34
N ILE A 206 -11.04 -14.17 -5.92
CA ILE A 206 -9.80 -13.89 -5.18
C ILE A 206 -10.03 -12.82 -4.12
N ALA A 207 -10.73 -11.73 -4.46
CA ALA A 207 -11.01 -10.62 -3.54
C ALA A 207 -11.68 -11.05 -2.24
N LEU A 208 -12.63 -12.01 -2.31
CA LEU A 208 -13.31 -12.57 -1.14
C LEU A 208 -12.37 -13.27 -0.15
N GLN A 209 -11.16 -13.65 -0.57
CA GLN A 209 -10.19 -14.37 0.22
C GLN A 209 -9.07 -13.48 0.75
N ILE A 210 -8.98 -12.22 0.30
CA ILE A 210 -7.97 -11.26 0.76
C ILE A 210 -8.41 -10.63 2.08
N ARG A 211 -7.56 -10.71 3.10
CA ARG A 211 -7.85 -10.23 4.47
C ARG A 211 -7.48 -8.74 4.61
N THR A 212 -8.24 -7.89 3.92
CA THR A 212 -8.10 -6.43 3.94
C THR A 212 -9.46 -5.77 4.10
N GLY A 213 -9.48 -4.53 4.55
CA GLY A 213 -10.72 -3.78 4.70
C GLY A 213 -11.30 -3.29 3.37
N MET A 214 -10.47 -3.20 2.33
CA MET A 214 -10.87 -2.78 0.98
C MET A 214 -10.20 -3.62 -0.09
N VAL A 215 -10.89 -3.88 -1.21
CA VAL A 215 -10.30 -4.49 -2.41
C VAL A 215 -10.77 -3.73 -3.64
N HIS A 216 -9.82 -3.30 -4.46
CA HIS A 216 -10.05 -2.62 -5.73
C HIS A 216 -9.85 -3.60 -6.88
N ILE A 217 -10.89 -3.83 -7.69
CA ILE A 217 -10.85 -4.73 -8.84
C ILE A 217 -10.73 -3.91 -10.12
N ASN A 218 -9.77 -4.29 -10.99
CA ASN A 218 -9.56 -3.70 -12.31
C ASN A 218 -9.47 -2.16 -12.32
N GLY A 219 -8.76 -1.59 -11.34
CA GLY A 219 -8.52 -0.17 -11.24
C GLY A 219 -9.71 0.65 -10.73
N ALA A 220 -10.69 0.01 -10.08
CA ALA A 220 -11.80 0.73 -9.45
C ALA A 220 -11.27 1.80 -8.49
N PRO A 221 -11.75 3.06 -8.59
CA PRO A 221 -11.32 4.15 -7.72
C PRO A 221 -11.82 3.94 -6.28
N LEU A 222 -11.33 4.77 -5.37
CA LEU A 222 -11.91 4.92 -4.04
C LEU A 222 -13.36 5.47 -4.16
N ASP A 223 -14.25 4.89 -3.36
CA ASP A 223 -15.65 5.33 -3.26
C ASP A 223 -15.89 5.80 -1.82
N ILE A 224 -16.14 7.10 -1.65
CA ILE A 224 -16.39 7.71 -0.33
C ILE A 224 -17.71 7.27 0.32
N SER A 225 -18.60 6.63 -0.44
CA SER A 225 -19.81 6.02 0.12
C SER A 225 -19.57 4.62 0.70
N ALA A 226 -18.43 4.01 0.41
CA ALA A 226 -18.00 2.74 0.98
C ALA A 226 -17.10 2.97 2.22
N PRO A 227 -17.10 2.06 3.20
CA PRO A 227 -16.27 2.18 4.38
C PRO A 227 -14.77 2.08 4.05
N PHE A 228 -13.97 2.99 4.60
CA PHE A 228 -12.53 2.96 4.56
C PHE A 228 -11.98 2.45 5.89
N GLY A 229 -11.01 1.54 5.86
CA GLY A 229 -10.32 1.07 7.06
C GLY A 229 -9.74 -0.33 6.92
N GLY A 230 -8.92 -0.72 7.87
CA GLY A 230 -8.09 -1.90 7.77
C GLY A 230 -8.40 -3.02 8.76
N TYR A 231 -7.72 -4.14 8.55
CA TYR A 231 -7.62 -5.29 9.44
C TYR A 231 -6.24 -5.31 10.10
N LYS A 232 -6.05 -6.15 11.10
CA LYS A 232 -4.76 -6.43 11.74
C LYS A 232 -4.07 -5.13 12.25
N LYS A 233 -2.78 -4.93 11.93
CA LYS A 233 -2.02 -3.73 12.33
C LYS A 233 -2.33 -2.49 11.50
N SER A 234 -3.19 -2.57 10.49
CA SER A 234 -3.70 -1.40 9.77
C SER A 234 -4.76 -0.63 10.54
N GLY A 235 -5.21 -1.15 11.66
CA GLY A 235 -6.10 -0.42 12.55
C GLY A 235 -7.42 -1.11 12.81
N ASN A 236 -8.35 -0.36 13.35
CA ASN A 236 -9.70 -0.77 13.70
C ASN A 236 -10.68 0.40 13.52
N GLY A 237 -11.97 0.09 13.48
CA GLY A 237 -12.99 1.05 13.11
C GLY A 237 -13.03 1.29 11.59
N ARG A 238 -13.88 2.22 11.19
CA ARG A 238 -14.01 2.64 9.78
C ARG A 238 -14.14 4.15 9.69
N GLU A 239 -13.68 4.68 8.56
CA GLU A 239 -14.00 6.03 8.09
C GLU A 239 -14.90 5.89 6.86
N TRP A 240 -15.60 6.94 6.48
CA TRP A 240 -16.51 7.03 5.33
C TRP A 240 -17.73 6.09 5.39
N GLY A 241 -18.66 6.32 4.48
CA GLY A 241 -19.89 5.54 4.43
C GLY A 241 -20.72 5.63 5.72
N LEU A 242 -21.70 4.75 5.82
CA LEU A 242 -22.54 4.64 7.01
C LEU A 242 -21.75 4.09 8.20
N GLU A 243 -20.92 3.10 7.96
CA GLU A 243 -20.10 2.45 8.97
C GLU A 243 -19.14 3.43 9.66
N GLY A 244 -18.54 4.37 8.89
CA GLY A 244 -17.69 5.40 9.46
C GLY A 244 -18.47 6.41 10.29
N PHE A 245 -19.70 6.73 9.91
CA PHE A 245 -20.59 7.59 10.70
C PHE A 245 -21.01 6.91 12.02
N GLU A 246 -21.32 5.62 12.00
CA GLU A 246 -21.76 4.84 13.16
C GLU A 246 -20.67 4.74 14.24
N GLU A 247 -19.38 4.86 13.90
CA GLU A 247 -18.28 4.89 14.88
C GLU A 247 -18.39 6.06 15.88
N TYR A 248 -19.08 7.13 15.51
CA TYR A 248 -19.28 8.32 16.36
C TYR A 248 -20.63 8.31 17.10
N LEU A 249 -21.43 7.25 16.97
CA LEU A 249 -22.73 7.13 17.62
C LEU A 249 -22.66 6.23 18.88
N GLU A 250 -23.47 6.55 19.87
CA GLU A 250 -23.71 5.71 21.04
C GLU A 250 -25.08 5.04 20.96
N THR A 251 -25.10 3.71 21.02
CA THR A 251 -26.33 2.94 21.02
C THR A 251 -26.97 2.94 22.41
N LYS A 252 -28.25 3.35 22.49
CA LYS A 252 -29.03 3.28 23.72
C LYS A 252 -30.25 2.38 23.52
N ALA A 253 -30.39 1.36 24.37
CA ALA A 253 -31.62 0.57 24.44
C ALA A 253 -32.64 1.26 25.36
N MET A 254 -33.91 1.36 24.92
CA MET A 254 -35.02 1.83 25.73
C MET A 254 -36.04 0.68 25.79
N MET A 255 -36.32 0.15 26.98
CA MET A 255 -37.29 -0.90 27.21
C MET A 255 -38.62 -0.26 27.67
N GLY A 256 -39.76 -0.90 27.32
CA GLY A 256 -41.08 -0.44 27.74
C GLY A 256 -41.62 0.78 26.98
N ALA A 257 -40.97 1.24 25.91
CA ALA A 257 -41.52 2.21 24.98
C ALA A 257 -42.41 1.45 23.97
N ALA A 258 -43.72 1.45 24.15
CA ALA A 258 -44.71 0.95 23.20
C ALA A 258 -45.39 2.13 22.51
#